data_52b88d6c09704905030c487b29a9746f
#
_entry.id   52b88d6c09704905030c487b29a9746f
#
_cell.length_a   1.000
_cell.length_b   1.000
_cell.length_c   1.000
_cell.angle_alpha   90.00
_cell.angle_beta   90.00
_cell.angle_gamma   90.00
#
_symmetry.space_group_name_H-M   'P 1'
#
loop_
_entity.id
_entity.type
_entity.pdbx_description
1 polymer ?
#
loop_
_entity_poly.entity_id
_entity_poly.type
_entity_poly.pdbx_seq_one_letter_code
_entity_poly.pdbx_strand_id
1 'polypeptide(L)'
;MTPKAKESNKLQWWWTERVLARAVYLKQRWLSADRCYVTCPGNEDGLGAQLQARLSGMLYAHCQGLTYVHSPMTSLHFTPANEPDWPAKWERFLGLGAGELAARDVAHDLGEPRRVNSPTEIQQMIRDSFWSLPNCHAYAELYPHRYLRLSQRFAERYHAAPKDGCISHYTPGAVNVAVHLRRGSDLTHKMHLMSRSDDAAALLQTIVDALHDVGGRSVIRVFSQGAEEDFRELRQFGVEFHLNEDLFSTFHSLVLADVLVIAKSSFSYAAALLSRGLIIYKPMHHAPLPNWLTSGADASLDRSSLVRRLRAYLDSRPAQGALP
;
A
#
# COMPACT_ATOMS: atom_id res chain seq x y z
N MET A 1 2.14 -11.68 -29.22
CA MET A 1 1.01 -10.73 -29.21
C MET A 1 1.58 -9.32 -29.29
N THR A 2 1.17 -8.54 -30.27
CA THR A 2 1.64 -7.18 -30.49
C THR A 2 1.15 -6.22 -29.37
N PRO A 3 1.87 -5.14 -29.02
CA PRO A 3 1.45 -4.18 -28.00
C PRO A 3 0.02 -3.64 -28.20
N LYS A 4 -0.40 -3.41 -29.44
CA LYS A 4 -1.76 -2.96 -29.79
C LYS A 4 -2.86 -3.94 -29.43
N ALA A 5 -2.62 -5.26 -29.46
CA ALA A 5 -3.61 -6.26 -29.08
C ALA A 5 -3.81 -6.30 -27.54
N LYS A 6 -2.76 -5.99 -26.76
CA LYS A 6 -2.87 -5.87 -25.29
C LYS A 6 -3.64 -4.62 -24.85
N GLU A 7 -3.49 -3.50 -25.57
CA GLU A 7 -4.25 -2.26 -25.26
C GLU A 7 -5.73 -2.39 -25.65
N SER A 8 -6.03 -2.99 -26.79
CA SER A 8 -7.42 -3.25 -27.22
C SER A 8 -8.16 -4.15 -26.21
N ASN A 9 -7.52 -5.22 -25.74
CA ASN A 9 -8.11 -6.10 -24.73
C ASN A 9 -8.30 -5.41 -23.37
N LYS A 10 -7.39 -4.51 -22.96
CA LYS A 10 -7.56 -3.70 -21.73
C LYS A 10 -8.74 -2.73 -21.83
N LEU A 11 -8.89 -2.03 -22.95
CA LEU A 11 -10.00 -1.10 -23.19
C LEU A 11 -11.35 -1.83 -23.25
N GLN A 12 -11.43 -2.94 -23.95
CA GLN A 12 -12.65 -3.73 -24.07
C GLN A 12 -13.07 -4.33 -22.72
N TRP A 13 -12.10 -4.86 -21.96
CA TRP A 13 -12.31 -5.31 -20.59
C TRP A 13 -12.79 -4.17 -19.69
N TRP A 14 -12.16 -2.99 -19.78
CA TRP A 14 -12.50 -1.81 -19.00
C TRP A 14 -13.94 -1.31 -19.24
N TRP A 15 -14.40 -1.31 -20.52
CA TRP A 15 -15.79 -0.96 -20.84
C TRP A 15 -16.79 -2.01 -20.32
N THR A 16 -16.48 -3.27 -20.50
CA THR A 16 -17.34 -4.38 -20.05
C THR A 16 -17.51 -4.34 -18.53
N GLU A 17 -16.43 -4.17 -17.80
CA GLU A 17 -16.47 -4.07 -16.32
C GLU A 17 -17.26 -2.84 -15.83
N ARG A 18 -17.11 -1.68 -16.46
CA ARG A 18 -17.89 -0.47 -16.08
C ARG A 18 -19.38 -0.62 -16.31
N VAL A 19 -19.78 -1.16 -17.43
CA VAL A 19 -21.19 -1.35 -17.77
C VAL A 19 -21.81 -2.41 -16.86
N LEU A 20 -21.11 -3.52 -16.67
CA LEU A 20 -21.56 -4.61 -15.81
C LEU A 20 -21.59 -4.20 -14.33
N ALA A 21 -20.57 -3.51 -13.83
CA ALA A 21 -20.54 -3.00 -12.45
C ALA A 21 -21.73 -2.05 -12.18
N ARG A 22 -22.08 -1.20 -13.14
CA ARG A 22 -23.23 -0.30 -13.00
C ARG A 22 -24.57 -1.04 -13.04
N ALA A 23 -24.70 -2.05 -13.89
CA ALA A 23 -25.89 -2.90 -13.97
C ALA A 23 -26.07 -3.73 -12.69
N VAL A 24 -25.01 -4.31 -12.17
CA VAL A 24 -25.00 -5.06 -10.89
C VAL A 24 -25.31 -4.13 -9.71
N TYR A 25 -24.71 -2.94 -9.65
CA TYR A 25 -25.02 -1.93 -8.63
C TYR A 25 -26.50 -1.54 -8.62
N LEU A 26 -27.08 -1.29 -9.79
CA LEU A 26 -28.51 -0.96 -9.92
C LEU A 26 -29.40 -2.15 -9.51
N LYS A 27 -29.05 -3.37 -9.92
CA LYS A 27 -29.79 -4.59 -9.56
C LYS A 27 -29.73 -4.88 -8.06
N GLN A 28 -28.59 -4.69 -7.41
CA GLN A 28 -28.43 -4.91 -5.97
C GLN A 28 -29.14 -3.86 -5.11
N ARG A 29 -29.19 -2.61 -5.57
CA ARG A 29 -29.97 -1.55 -4.91
C ARG A 29 -31.48 -1.85 -4.86
N TRP A 30 -31.98 -2.67 -5.81
CA TRP A 30 -33.38 -3.14 -5.84
C TRP A 30 -33.62 -4.44 -5.06
N LEU A 31 -32.58 -5.21 -4.78
CA LEU A 31 -32.66 -6.55 -4.18
C LEU A 31 -32.07 -6.59 -2.77
N SER A 32 -32.17 -5.56 -1.93
CA SER A 32 -31.60 -5.51 -0.57
C SER A 32 -30.34 -6.39 -0.43
N ALA A 33 -29.19 -5.77 -0.66
CA ALA A 33 -27.86 -6.43 -0.76
C ALA A 33 -27.33 -7.00 0.58
N ASP A 34 -28.16 -7.07 1.62
CA ASP A 34 -27.75 -7.31 3.00
C ASP A 34 -27.17 -8.71 3.28
N ARG A 35 -27.13 -9.61 2.29
CA ARG A 35 -26.68 -10.99 2.47
C ARG A 35 -25.73 -11.52 1.40
N CYS A 36 -25.06 -10.64 0.67
CA CYS A 36 -24.00 -11.04 -0.24
C CYS A 36 -22.64 -10.61 0.33
N TYR A 37 -21.86 -11.59 0.73
CA TYR A 37 -20.60 -11.38 1.43
C TYR A 37 -19.41 -11.73 0.55
N VAL A 38 -18.34 -10.96 0.68
CA VAL A 38 -17.08 -11.21 0.00
C VAL A 38 -15.91 -11.04 0.94
N THR A 39 -14.99 -11.99 0.90
CA THR A 39 -13.68 -11.89 1.56
C THR A 39 -12.56 -11.93 0.53
N CYS A 40 -11.42 -11.37 0.88
CA CYS A 40 -10.22 -11.33 0.05
C CYS A 40 -9.00 -11.63 0.91
N PRO A 41 -8.76 -12.92 1.27
CA PRO A 41 -7.71 -13.31 2.18
C PRO A 41 -6.30 -13.10 1.62
N GLY A 42 -6.16 -12.87 0.32
CA GLY A 42 -4.87 -12.85 -0.37
C GLY A 42 -4.33 -14.25 -0.63
N ASN A 43 -3.10 -14.29 -1.11
CA ASN A 43 -2.31 -15.52 -1.26
C ASN A 43 -1.29 -15.61 -0.12
N GLU A 44 -0.50 -16.68 -0.07
CA GLU A 44 0.64 -16.82 0.84
C GLU A 44 1.82 -15.95 0.38
N ASP A 45 1.62 -14.65 0.39
CA ASP A 45 2.58 -13.63 -0.04
C ASP A 45 3.16 -12.87 1.17
N GLY A 46 4.06 -11.92 0.90
CA GLY A 46 4.53 -10.98 1.91
C GLY A 46 3.43 -10.02 2.36
N LEU A 47 3.66 -9.38 3.51
CA LEU A 47 2.74 -8.47 4.18
C LEU A 47 2.09 -7.44 3.24
N GLY A 48 2.91 -6.78 2.41
CA GLY A 48 2.43 -5.71 1.54
C GLY A 48 1.42 -6.19 0.51
N ALA A 49 1.63 -7.37 -0.08
CA ALA A 49 0.71 -7.97 -1.04
C ALA A 49 -0.60 -8.39 -0.35
N GLN A 50 -0.51 -8.98 0.84
CA GLN A 50 -1.68 -9.40 1.60
C GLN A 50 -2.53 -8.22 2.08
N LEU A 51 -1.91 -7.11 2.51
CA LEU A 51 -2.64 -5.89 2.85
C LEU A 51 -3.36 -5.32 1.61
N GLN A 52 -2.67 -5.24 0.48
CA GLN A 52 -3.26 -4.75 -0.76
C GLN A 52 -4.41 -5.63 -1.25
N ALA A 53 -4.32 -6.95 -1.11
CA ALA A 53 -5.41 -7.87 -1.44
C ALA A 53 -6.66 -7.51 -0.64
N ARG A 54 -6.55 -7.33 0.68
CA ARG A 54 -7.67 -6.96 1.57
C ARG A 54 -8.25 -5.61 1.23
N LEU A 55 -7.41 -4.58 1.07
CA LEU A 55 -7.89 -3.24 0.71
C LEU A 55 -8.56 -3.22 -0.68
N SER A 56 -8.03 -3.95 -1.65
CA SER A 56 -8.68 -4.07 -2.97
C SER A 56 -9.99 -4.85 -2.91
N GLY A 57 -10.09 -5.86 -2.03
CA GLY A 57 -11.32 -6.59 -1.74
C GLY A 57 -12.39 -5.70 -1.09
N MET A 58 -12.00 -4.86 -0.13
CA MET A 58 -12.90 -3.84 0.45
C MET A 58 -13.40 -2.86 -0.60
N LEU A 59 -12.50 -2.39 -1.49
CA LEU A 59 -12.87 -1.52 -2.59
C LEU A 59 -13.86 -2.20 -3.54
N TYR A 60 -13.59 -3.46 -3.91
CA TYR A 60 -14.47 -4.26 -4.74
C TYR A 60 -15.86 -4.37 -4.11
N ALA A 61 -15.93 -4.80 -2.85
CA ALA A 61 -17.19 -4.91 -2.13
C ALA A 61 -17.97 -3.58 -2.15
N HIS A 62 -17.29 -2.48 -1.82
CA HIS A 62 -17.90 -1.15 -1.85
C HIS A 62 -18.41 -0.75 -3.26
N CYS A 63 -17.64 -1.05 -4.31
CA CYS A 63 -18.02 -0.73 -5.69
C CYS A 63 -19.22 -1.55 -6.19
N GLN A 64 -19.38 -2.77 -5.69
CA GLN A 64 -20.41 -3.72 -6.08
C GLN A 64 -21.62 -3.71 -5.14
N GLY A 65 -21.60 -2.93 -4.06
CA GLY A 65 -22.66 -2.95 -3.05
C GLY A 65 -22.75 -4.26 -2.27
N LEU A 66 -21.61 -4.94 -2.11
CA LEU A 66 -21.45 -6.16 -1.31
C LEU A 66 -20.97 -5.81 0.09
N THR A 67 -21.14 -6.74 1.02
CA THR A 67 -20.54 -6.62 2.36
C THR A 67 -19.16 -7.29 2.39
N TYR A 68 -18.13 -6.49 2.66
CA TYR A 68 -16.81 -7.04 2.92
C TYR A 68 -16.78 -7.74 4.28
N VAL A 69 -16.12 -8.90 4.29
CA VAL A 69 -15.96 -9.74 5.48
C VAL A 69 -14.48 -10.00 5.68
N HIS A 70 -13.97 -9.76 6.88
CA HIS A 70 -12.56 -9.89 7.16
C HIS A 70 -12.16 -11.35 7.44
N SER A 71 -11.21 -11.86 6.64
CA SER A 71 -10.48 -13.10 6.90
C SER A 71 -9.09 -12.75 7.42
N PRO A 72 -8.71 -13.13 8.65
CA PRO A 72 -7.38 -12.86 9.18
C PRO A 72 -6.25 -13.45 8.34
N MET A 73 -5.06 -12.88 8.44
CA MET A 73 -3.84 -13.48 7.89
C MET A 73 -3.53 -14.76 8.65
N THR A 74 -3.32 -15.86 7.95
CA THR A 74 -2.96 -17.16 8.54
C THR A 74 -1.48 -17.49 8.33
N SER A 75 -0.85 -16.93 7.29
CA SER A 75 0.55 -17.11 6.97
C SER A 75 1.12 -15.84 6.33
N LEU A 76 2.42 -15.65 6.43
CA LEU A 76 3.19 -14.61 5.75
C LEU A 76 4.48 -15.23 5.23
N HIS A 77 4.86 -14.89 4.00
CA HIS A 77 6.06 -15.45 3.34
C HIS A 77 7.34 -15.31 4.19
N PHE A 78 7.45 -14.19 4.93
CA PHE A 78 8.58 -13.91 5.82
C PHE A 78 8.14 -13.98 7.29
N THR A 79 7.77 -15.17 7.75
CA THR A 79 7.49 -15.41 9.17
C THR A 79 8.78 -15.89 9.85
N PRO A 80 9.27 -15.21 10.90
CA PRO A 80 10.41 -15.69 11.68
C PRO A 80 10.10 -17.06 12.30
N ALA A 81 11.08 -17.97 12.30
CA ALA A 81 10.88 -19.35 12.75
C ALA A 81 10.36 -19.48 14.19
N ASN A 82 10.69 -18.51 15.04
CA ASN A 82 10.31 -18.50 16.47
C ASN A 82 9.06 -17.64 16.77
N GLU A 83 8.32 -17.22 15.74
CA GLU A 83 7.19 -16.31 15.89
C GLU A 83 5.92 -16.83 15.20
N PRO A 84 5.30 -17.90 15.72
CA PRO A 84 4.14 -18.52 15.09
C PRO A 84 2.92 -17.60 15.02
N ASP A 85 2.83 -16.62 15.92
CA ASP A 85 1.77 -15.62 15.97
C ASP A 85 2.07 -14.35 15.12
N TRP A 86 3.12 -14.40 14.27
CA TRP A 86 3.55 -13.28 13.44
C TRP A 86 2.44 -12.67 12.57
N PRO A 87 1.58 -13.44 11.88
CA PRO A 87 0.45 -12.89 11.16
C PRO A 87 -0.53 -12.14 12.08
N ALA A 88 -0.83 -12.69 13.25
CA ALA A 88 -1.72 -12.06 14.22
C ALA A 88 -1.14 -10.76 14.82
N LYS A 89 0.18 -10.67 14.98
CA LYS A 89 0.86 -9.43 15.37
C LYS A 89 0.66 -8.35 14.32
N TRP A 90 0.83 -8.69 13.03
CA TRP A 90 0.60 -7.76 11.93
C TRP A 90 -0.87 -7.34 11.81
N GLU A 91 -1.82 -8.25 12.02
CA GLU A 91 -3.26 -7.92 12.07
C GLU A 91 -3.55 -6.82 13.10
N ARG A 92 -3.06 -7.02 14.35
CA ARG A 92 -3.22 -6.02 15.43
C ARG A 92 -2.52 -4.71 15.12
N PHE A 93 -1.28 -4.78 14.65
CA PHE A 93 -0.47 -3.60 14.32
C PHE A 93 -1.08 -2.75 13.20
N LEU A 94 -1.67 -3.38 12.20
CA LEU A 94 -2.35 -2.70 11.08
C LEU A 94 -3.78 -2.27 11.42
N GLY A 95 -4.38 -2.79 12.49
CA GLY A 95 -5.79 -2.59 12.81
C GLY A 95 -6.73 -3.26 11.81
N LEU A 96 -6.29 -4.40 11.21
CA LEU A 96 -7.11 -5.17 10.28
C LEU A 96 -8.30 -5.81 11.00
N GLY A 97 -9.42 -5.93 10.30
CA GLY A 97 -10.66 -6.50 10.83
C GLY A 97 -11.43 -5.60 11.80
N ALA A 98 -10.85 -4.47 12.23
CA ALA A 98 -11.54 -3.56 13.13
C ALA A 98 -12.79 -2.94 12.45
N GLY A 99 -13.96 -3.26 12.98
CA GLY A 99 -15.24 -2.78 12.46
C GLY A 99 -15.78 -3.53 11.24
N GLU A 100 -15.12 -4.60 10.78
CA GLU A 100 -15.63 -5.54 9.79
C GLU A 100 -16.26 -6.78 10.46
N LEU A 101 -17.22 -7.41 9.75
CA LEU A 101 -17.71 -8.74 10.09
C LEU A 101 -16.57 -9.76 9.96
N ALA A 102 -16.47 -10.70 10.88
CA ALA A 102 -15.51 -11.78 10.77
C ALA A 102 -16.00 -12.87 9.80
N ALA A 103 -15.13 -13.37 8.95
CA ALA A 103 -15.46 -14.42 7.98
C ALA A 103 -15.99 -15.69 8.65
N ARG A 104 -15.46 -16.05 9.84
CA ARG A 104 -15.93 -17.19 10.62
C ARG A 104 -17.40 -17.08 11.05
N ASP A 105 -17.87 -15.86 11.35
CA ASP A 105 -19.24 -15.65 11.79
C ASP A 105 -20.22 -15.81 10.62
N VAL A 106 -19.82 -15.35 9.44
CA VAL A 106 -20.60 -15.56 8.21
C VAL A 106 -20.55 -17.03 7.77
N ALA A 107 -19.39 -17.68 7.89
CA ALA A 107 -19.24 -19.10 7.56
C ALA A 107 -20.08 -20.01 8.45
N HIS A 108 -20.31 -19.63 9.72
CA HIS A 108 -21.21 -20.36 10.61
C HIS A 108 -22.64 -20.43 10.05
N ASP A 109 -23.11 -19.34 9.43
CA ASP A 109 -24.48 -19.25 8.93
C ASP A 109 -24.65 -19.75 7.49
N LEU A 110 -23.67 -19.49 6.63
CA LEU A 110 -23.76 -19.71 5.17
C LEU A 110 -22.79 -20.81 4.66
N GLY A 111 -21.96 -21.39 5.52
CA GLY A 111 -20.88 -22.29 5.14
C GLY A 111 -19.63 -21.56 4.62
N GLU A 112 -18.61 -22.34 4.31
CA GLU A 112 -17.33 -21.80 3.82
C GLU A 112 -17.49 -20.99 2.52
N PRO A 113 -16.67 -19.94 2.32
CA PRO A 113 -16.79 -19.08 1.15
C PRO A 113 -16.48 -19.87 -0.14
N ARG A 114 -17.29 -19.67 -1.15
CA ARG A 114 -17.03 -20.19 -2.49
C ARG A 114 -15.86 -19.45 -3.11
N ARG A 115 -14.78 -20.15 -3.39
CA ARG A 115 -13.60 -19.57 -4.04
C ARG A 115 -13.87 -19.30 -5.51
N VAL A 116 -13.55 -18.11 -5.96
CA VAL A 116 -13.58 -17.67 -7.37
C VAL A 116 -12.24 -17.07 -7.74
N ASN A 117 -11.87 -17.13 -9.00
CA ASN A 117 -10.58 -16.64 -9.49
C ASN A 117 -10.67 -15.21 -10.02
N SER A 118 -11.88 -14.78 -10.38
CA SER A 118 -12.14 -13.46 -10.94
C SER A 118 -13.35 -12.80 -10.32
N PRO A 119 -13.32 -11.46 -10.10
CA PRO A 119 -14.49 -10.69 -9.72
C PRO A 119 -15.70 -10.85 -10.66
N THR A 120 -15.47 -11.18 -11.94
CA THR A 120 -16.53 -11.37 -12.93
C THR A 120 -17.39 -12.60 -12.66
N GLU A 121 -16.83 -13.61 -12.02
CA GLU A 121 -17.59 -14.81 -11.62
C GLU A 121 -18.63 -14.51 -10.53
N ILE A 122 -18.43 -13.43 -9.77
CA ILE A 122 -19.34 -12.98 -8.71
C ILE A 122 -20.59 -12.27 -9.26
N GLN A 123 -20.56 -11.79 -10.50
CA GLN A 123 -21.67 -11.04 -11.11
C GLN A 123 -22.97 -11.86 -11.32
N GLN A 124 -22.89 -13.19 -11.18
CA GLN A 124 -24.04 -14.10 -11.30
C GLN A 124 -24.72 -14.40 -9.94
N MET A 125 -24.49 -13.58 -8.91
CA MET A 125 -24.78 -13.92 -7.51
C MET A 125 -26.24 -13.94 -7.13
N ILE A 126 -26.55 -14.99 -6.41
CA ILE A 126 -27.78 -15.28 -5.70
C ILE A 126 -27.68 -14.70 -4.26
N ARG A 127 -28.80 -14.33 -3.67
CA ARG A 127 -28.92 -13.97 -2.23
C ARG A 127 -28.30 -15.07 -1.35
N ASP A 128 -27.88 -14.67 -0.15
CA ASP A 128 -27.34 -15.60 0.86
C ASP A 128 -26.09 -16.33 0.36
N SER A 129 -25.13 -15.56 -0.13
CA SER A 129 -23.88 -16.10 -0.70
C SER A 129 -22.65 -15.49 -0.05
N PHE A 130 -21.63 -16.33 0.13
CA PHE A 130 -20.34 -15.95 0.66
C PHE A 130 -19.22 -16.37 -0.31
N TRP A 131 -18.38 -15.41 -0.70
CA TRP A 131 -17.38 -15.57 -1.76
C TRP A 131 -15.99 -15.21 -1.29
N SER A 132 -15.00 -15.91 -1.81
CA SER A 132 -13.58 -15.65 -1.57
C SER A 132 -12.84 -15.37 -2.87
N LEU A 133 -12.15 -14.24 -2.93
CA LEU A 133 -11.27 -13.79 -4.02
C LEU A 133 -9.82 -13.77 -3.56
N PRO A 134 -8.84 -14.13 -4.40
CA PRO A 134 -7.43 -14.03 -4.04
C PRO A 134 -6.99 -12.56 -3.90
N ASN A 135 -7.45 -11.69 -4.79
CA ASN A 135 -7.25 -10.24 -4.77
C ASN A 135 -8.20 -9.55 -5.76
N CYS A 136 -8.28 -8.22 -5.65
CA CYS A 136 -9.06 -7.37 -6.54
C CYS A 136 -8.24 -6.17 -7.05
N HIS A 137 -6.93 -6.32 -7.27
CA HIS A 137 -6.02 -5.23 -7.62
C HIS A 137 -6.45 -4.44 -8.86
N ALA A 138 -7.08 -5.10 -9.84
CA ALA A 138 -7.63 -4.44 -11.01
C ALA A 138 -8.67 -3.36 -10.66
N TYR A 139 -9.42 -3.54 -9.58
CA TYR A 139 -10.37 -2.53 -9.10
C TYR A 139 -9.69 -1.29 -8.53
N ALA A 140 -8.53 -1.45 -7.87
CA ALA A 140 -7.73 -0.32 -7.42
C ALA A 140 -7.23 0.54 -8.60
N GLU A 141 -6.84 -0.10 -9.71
CA GLU A 141 -6.43 0.57 -10.94
C GLU A 141 -7.60 1.25 -11.68
N LEU A 142 -8.78 0.60 -11.66
CA LEU A 142 -9.99 1.16 -12.29
C LEU A 142 -10.58 2.34 -11.52
N TYR A 143 -10.50 2.30 -10.19
CA TYR A 143 -11.13 3.29 -9.31
C TYR A 143 -10.11 3.97 -8.37
N PRO A 144 -9.02 4.57 -8.89
CA PRO A 144 -7.91 5.04 -8.06
C PRO A 144 -8.32 6.11 -7.05
N HIS A 145 -9.27 6.98 -7.38
CA HIS A 145 -9.79 7.99 -6.44
C HIS A 145 -10.64 7.37 -5.31
N ARG A 146 -11.35 6.28 -5.57
CA ARG A 146 -12.09 5.55 -4.53
C ARG A 146 -11.11 4.77 -3.65
N TYR A 147 -10.09 4.17 -4.28
CA TYR A 147 -9.04 3.47 -3.56
C TYR A 147 -8.24 4.41 -2.64
N LEU A 148 -7.91 5.61 -3.10
CA LEU A 148 -7.30 6.64 -2.28
C LEU A 148 -8.16 6.99 -1.04
N ARG A 149 -9.46 7.22 -1.23
CA ARG A 149 -10.36 7.51 -0.09
C ARG A 149 -10.49 6.33 0.89
N LEU A 150 -10.51 5.11 0.37
CA LEU A 150 -10.53 3.90 1.21
C LEU A 150 -9.24 3.77 2.01
N SER A 151 -8.08 3.94 1.37
CA SER A 151 -6.77 3.85 2.04
C SER A 151 -6.61 4.93 3.11
N GLN A 152 -7.11 6.16 2.89
CA GLN A 152 -7.11 7.22 3.90
C GLN A 152 -7.94 6.85 5.14
N ARG A 153 -9.15 6.28 4.95
CA ARG A 153 -9.96 5.78 6.08
C ARG A 153 -9.27 4.61 6.81
N PHE A 154 -8.59 3.77 6.06
CA PHE A 154 -7.84 2.67 6.66
C PHE A 154 -6.59 3.17 7.41
N ALA A 155 -5.95 4.23 6.93
CA ALA A 155 -4.86 4.90 7.65
C ALA A 155 -5.30 5.41 9.03
N GLU A 156 -6.54 5.88 9.19
CA GLU A 156 -7.08 6.27 10.50
C GLU A 156 -7.11 5.09 11.47
N ARG A 157 -7.54 3.89 11.01
CA ARG A 157 -7.50 2.66 11.81
C ARG A 157 -6.08 2.24 12.17
N TYR A 158 -5.17 2.32 11.19
CA TYR A 158 -3.76 2.04 11.43
C TYR A 158 -3.18 2.93 12.54
N HIS A 159 -3.44 4.23 12.49
CA HIS A 159 -2.94 5.15 13.51
C HIS A 159 -3.60 4.96 14.87
N ALA A 160 -4.84 4.50 14.92
CA ALA A 160 -5.54 4.18 16.17
C ALA A 160 -5.14 2.81 16.76
N ALA A 161 -4.56 1.91 15.98
CA ALA A 161 -4.15 0.59 16.44
C ALA A 161 -2.89 0.67 17.32
N PRO A 162 -2.73 -0.23 18.33
CA PRO A 162 -1.56 -0.27 19.20
C PRO A 162 -0.26 -0.47 18.40
N LYS A 163 0.79 0.23 18.82
CA LYS A 163 2.14 0.16 18.24
C LYS A 163 3.17 -0.30 19.31
N ASP A 164 2.78 -1.26 20.12
CA ASP A 164 3.55 -1.72 21.27
C ASP A 164 4.94 -2.21 20.86
N GLY A 165 5.97 -1.66 21.50
CA GLY A 165 7.37 -1.99 21.23
C GLY A 165 7.92 -1.48 19.90
N CYS A 166 7.13 -0.75 19.11
CA CYS A 166 7.56 -0.20 17.84
C CYS A 166 8.35 1.10 18.03
N ILE A 167 9.52 1.17 17.42
CA ILE A 167 10.35 2.38 17.41
C ILE A 167 9.94 3.25 16.23
N SER A 168 9.67 4.51 16.50
CA SER A 168 9.45 5.51 15.46
C SER A 168 10.71 6.33 15.24
N HIS A 169 11.26 6.28 14.04
CA HIS A 169 12.39 7.12 13.62
C HIS A 169 11.91 8.49 13.12
N TYR A 170 11.00 9.11 13.87
CA TYR A 170 10.47 10.42 13.53
C TYR A 170 11.13 11.51 14.38
N THR A 171 11.64 12.57 13.73
CA THR A 171 12.23 13.72 14.40
C THR A 171 11.25 14.88 14.42
N PRO A 172 10.69 15.26 15.59
CA PRO A 172 9.85 16.43 15.70
C PRO A 172 10.58 17.70 15.28
N GLY A 173 9.87 18.63 14.63
CA GLY A 173 10.46 19.90 14.17
C GLY A 173 11.28 19.83 12.89
N ALA A 174 11.43 18.64 12.29
CA ALA A 174 12.09 18.45 11.00
C ALA A 174 11.12 17.95 9.94
N VAL A 175 11.50 18.11 8.68
CA VAL A 175 10.90 17.37 7.56
C VAL A 175 11.54 15.98 7.54
N ASN A 176 10.75 14.95 7.80
CA ASN A 176 11.22 13.57 7.85
C ASN A 176 11.08 12.92 6.48
N VAL A 177 12.19 12.59 5.85
CA VAL A 177 12.24 11.89 4.57
C VAL A 177 12.64 10.44 4.82
N ALA A 178 11.79 9.49 4.43
CA ALA A 178 12.11 8.08 4.46
C ALA A 178 12.30 7.55 3.03
N VAL A 179 13.41 6.89 2.80
CA VAL A 179 13.76 6.26 1.52
C VAL A 179 13.85 4.76 1.72
N HIS A 180 12.92 4.01 1.15
CA HIS A 180 12.98 2.57 1.17
C HIS A 180 13.74 2.04 -0.04
N LEU A 181 14.81 1.28 0.19
CA LEU A 181 15.57 0.59 -0.85
C LEU A 181 15.40 -0.92 -0.69
N ARG A 182 14.85 -1.56 -1.71
CA ARG A 182 14.68 -3.01 -1.69
C ARG A 182 15.99 -3.71 -1.99
N ARG A 183 16.48 -4.49 -1.04
CA ARG A 183 17.60 -5.41 -1.10
C ARG A 183 17.13 -6.74 -0.49
N GLY A 184 17.99 -7.74 -0.48
CA GLY A 184 17.74 -9.00 0.21
C GLY A 184 18.02 -10.23 -0.64
N SER A 185 18.26 -11.34 0.03
CA SER A 185 18.61 -12.64 -0.58
C SER A 185 17.46 -13.28 -1.38
N ASP A 186 16.21 -12.88 -1.09
CA ASP A 186 15.02 -13.32 -1.83
C ASP A 186 14.97 -12.79 -3.28
N LEU A 187 15.85 -11.83 -3.62
CA LEU A 187 15.92 -11.19 -4.93
C LEU A 187 16.83 -11.89 -5.93
N THR A 188 17.47 -13.02 -5.59
CA THR A 188 18.34 -13.75 -6.51
C THR A 188 17.69 -14.04 -7.88
N HIS A 189 16.39 -14.29 -7.90
CA HIS A 189 15.62 -14.49 -9.13
C HIS A 189 14.77 -13.27 -9.55
N LYS A 190 14.82 -12.15 -8.79
CA LYS A 190 14.00 -10.95 -9.00
C LYS A 190 14.84 -9.68 -9.02
N MET A 191 16.04 -9.75 -9.60
CA MET A 191 17.00 -8.62 -9.61
C MET A 191 16.43 -7.33 -10.19
N HIS A 192 15.44 -7.40 -11.09
CA HIS A 192 14.75 -6.22 -11.65
C HIS A 192 13.95 -5.43 -10.60
N LEU A 193 13.67 -6.01 -9.43
CA LEU A 193 13.03 -5.34 -8.30
C LEU A 193 14.03 -4.72 -7.33
N MET A 194 15.32 -5.04 -7.47
CA MET A 194 16.36 -4.50 -6.60
C MET A 194 16.55 -3.00 -6.87
N SER A 195 16.65 -2.22 -5.80
CA SER A 195 16.91 -0.78 -5.90
C SER A 195 18.39 -0.54 -6.23
N ARG A 196 18.67 0.27 -7.26
CA ARG A 196 20.04 0.68 -7.61
C ARG A 196 20.41 1.90 -6.77
N SER A 197 21.64 1.92 -6.27
CA SER A 197 22.15 3.04 -5.47
C SER A 197 22.26 4.32 -6.31
N ASP A 198 22.66 4.22 -7.58
CA ASP A 198 22.77 5.35 -8.50
C ASP A 198 21.42 6.03 -8.73
N ASP A 199 20.35 5.24 -8.97
CA ASP A 199 18.99 5.77 -9.11
C ASP A 199 18.53 6.46 -7.83
N ALA A 200 18.89 5.91 -6.66
CA ALA A 200 18.56 6.49 -5.37
C ALA A 200 19.32 7.80 -5.14
N ALA A 201 20.60 7.86 -5.53
CA ALA A 201 21.42 9.07 -5.41
C ALA A 201 20.88 10.21 -6.29
N ALA A 202 20.51 9.93 -7.56
CA ALA A 202 19.94 10.92 -8.47
C ALA A 202 18.61 11.49 -7.91
N LEU A 203 17.75 10.62 -7.37
CA LEU A 203 16.50 11.04 -6.76
C LEU A 203 16.71 11.83 -5.47
N LEU A 204 17.64 11.41 -4.62
CA LEU A 204 18.00 12.11 -3.39
C LEU A 204 18.57 13.49 -3.66
N GLN A 205 19.37 13.67 -4.71
CA GLN A 205 19.85 15.01 -5.09
C GLN A 205 18.67 15.97 -5.33
N THR A 206 17.68 15.53 -6.12
CA THR A 206 16.47 16.34 -6.39
C THR A 206 15.69 16.65 -5.11
N ILE A 207 15.58 15.69 -4.19
CA ILE A 207 14.89 15.86 -2.92
C ILE A 207 15.64 16.84 -2.02
N VAL A 208 16.95 16.71 -1.89
CA VAL A 208 17.80 17.61 -1.09
C VAL A 208 17.70 19.04 -1.61
N ASP A 209 17.79 19.21 -2.93
CA ASP A 209 17.62 20.53 -3.54
C ASP A 209 16.22 21.13 -3.28
N ALA A 210 15.18 20.31 -3.34
CA ALA A 210 13.82 20.76 -3.04
C ALA A 210 13.65 21.14 -1.55
N LEU A 211 14.25 20.36 -0.65
CA LEU A 211 14.25 20.67 0.79
C LEU A 211 14.98 21.98 1.09
N HIS A 212 16.09 22.23 0.40
CA HIS A 212 16.83 23.50 0.49
C HIS A 212 15.96 24.68 0.02
N ASP A 213 15.24 24.54 -1.10
CA ASP A 213 14.34 25.58 -1.63
C ASP A 213 13.16 25.91 -0.71
N VAL A 214 12.71 24.92 0.05
CA VAL A 214 11.62 25.09 1.01
C VAL A 214 12.12 25.66 2.33
N GLY A 215 13.36 25.34 2.70
CA GLY A 215 13.98 25.73 3.96
C GLY A 215 13.54 24.88 5.16
N GLY A 216 14.15 25.16 6.29
CA GLY A 216 13.88 24.43 7.52
C GLY A 216 14.80 23.22 7.73
N ARG A 217 14.65 22.58 8.89
CA ARG A 217 15.42 21.37 9.24
C ARG A 217 14.81 20.14 8.54
N SER A 218 15.65 19.31 7.98
CA SER A 218 15.25 18.01 7.42
C SER A 218 16.13 16.88 7.93
N VAL A 219 15.58 15.68 7.98
CA VAL A 219 16.31 14.43 8.29
C VAL A 219 15.93 13.41 7.23
N ILE A 220 16.95 12.82 6.59
CA ILE A 220 16.78 11.82 5.54
C ILE A 220 17.23 10.47 6.08
N ARG A 221 16.34 9.47 6.03
CA ARG A 221 16.61 8.10 6.50
C ARG A 221 16.45 7.10 5.38
N VAL A 222 17.43 6.22 5.27
CA VAL A 222 17.44 5.12 4.31
C VAL A 222 17.14 3.82 5.04
N PHE A 223 16.03 3.19 4.69
CA PHE A 223 15.61 1.88 5.21
C PHE A 223 15.90 0.79 4.20
N SER A 224 16.71 -0.19 4.57
CA SER A 224 17.12 -1.28 3.67
C SER A 224 17.64 -2.50 4.43
N GLN A 225 18.07 -3.50 3.69
CA GLN A 225 18.88 -4.63 4.14
C GLN A 225 20.28 -4.51 3.52
N GLY A 226 21.31 -5.02 4.19
CA GLY A 226 22.69 -5.00 3.74
C GLY A 226 23.62 -4.27 4.67
N ALA A 227 24.80 -3.89 4.18
CA ALA A 227 25.79 -3.10 4.90
C ALA A 227 25.83 -1.66 4.38
N GLU A 228 26.37 -0.71 5.17
CA GLU A 228 26.46 0.69 4.74
C GLU A 228 27.32 0.86 3.49
N GLU A 229 28.29 -0.01 3.28
CA GLU A 229 29.17 -0.01 2.11
C GLU A 229 28.41 -0.21 0.81
N ASP A 230 27.25 -0.90 0.86
CA ASP A 230 26.36 -1.10 -0.28
C ASP A 230 25.68 0.20 -0.72
N PHE A 231 25.74 1.23 0.12
CA PHE A 231 25.03 2.52 -0.06
C PHE A 231 25.98 3.72 0.07
N ARG A 232 27.28 3.52 -0.12
CA ARG A 232 28.32 4.56 0.06
C ARG A 232 28.05 5.85 -0.71
N GLU A 233 27.45 5.73 -1.91
CA GLU A 233 27.09 6.87 -2.76
C GLU A 233 26.03 7.78 -2.09
N LEU A 234 25.27 7.26 -1.13
CA LEU A 234 24.23 8.02 -0.45
C LEU A 234 24.76 8.82 0.75
N ARG A 235 25.97 8.50 1.26
CA ARG A 235 26.58 9.20 2.40
C ARG A 235 26.76 10.70 2.16
N GLN A 236 27.00 11.12 0.91
CA GLN A 236 27.14 12.53 0.54
C GLN A 236 25.93 13.38 0.85
N PHE A 237 24.72 12.78 1.01
CA PHE A 237 23.48 13.46 1.33
C PHE A 237 23.22 13.58 2.82
N GLY A 238 24.15 13.18 3.70
CA GLY A 238 23.97 13.23 5.15
C GLY A 238 22.83 12.35 5.66
N VAL A 239 22.61 11.19 5.03
CA VAL A 239 21.51 10.26 5.39
C VAL A 239 21.85 9.46 6.64
N GLU A 240 20.82 9.14 7.43
CA GLU A 240 20.88 8.15 8.51
C GLU A 240 20.50 6.79 7.93
N PHE A 241 21.35 5.77 8.13
CA PHE A 241 21.08 4.42 7.66
C PHE A 241 20.40 3.58 8.73
N HIS A 242 19.26 3.01 8.39
CA HIS A 242 18.46 2.09 9.17
C HIS A 242 18.44 0.74 8.45
N LEU A 243 19.47 -0.07 8.70
CA LEU A 243 19.73 -1.31 7.97
C LEU A 243 19.41 -2.53 8.83
N ASN A 244 18.72 -3.51 8.24
CA ASN A 244 18.38 -4.79 8.88
C ASN A 244 17.56 -4.63 10.17
N GLU A 245 16.80 -3.55 10.29
CA GLU A 245 15.98 -3.28 11.45
C GLU A 245 14.72 -4.14 11.51
N ASP A 246 14.05 -4.08 12.66
CA ASP A 246 12.75 -4.67 12.88
C ASP A 246 11.73 -4.18 11.86
N LEU A 247 10.92 -5.10 11.33
CA LEU A 247 9.98 -4.82 10.27
C LEU A 247 8.82 -3.92 10.71
N PHE A 248 8.38 -3.99 11.96
CA PHE A 248 7.31 -3.12 12.48
C PHE A 248 7.81 -1.68 12.59
N SER A 249 9.00 -1.49 13.18
CA SER A 249 9.63 -0.16 13.30
C SER A 249 9.96 0.44 11.95
N THR A 250 10.48 -0.37 11.01
CA THR A 250 10.69 0.04 9.62
C THR A 250 9.38 0.47 8.97
N PHE A 251 8.34 -0.37 9.00
CA PHE A 251 7.05 -0.06 8.38
C PHE A 251 6.43 1.21 8.97
N HIS A 252 6.46 1.35 10.29
CA HIS A 252 5.91 2.51 10.99
C HIS A 252 6.65 3.79 10.62
N SER A 253 7.97 3.75 10.57
CA SER A 253 8.79 4.90 10.16
C SER A 253 8.50 5.33 8.71
N LEU A 254 8.28 4.36 7.80
CA LEU A 254 7.86 4.66 6.44
C LEU A 254 6.48 5.33 6.40
N VAL A 255 5.51 4.85 7.19
CA VAL A 255 4.15 5.44 7.25
C VAL A 255 4.17 6.85 7.82
N LEU A 256 5.01 7.12 8.83
CA LEU A 256 5.06 8.42 9.51
C LEU A 256 5.87 9.49 8.76
N ALA A 257 6.61 9.14 7.72
CA ALA A 257 7.43 10.07 6.98
C ALA A 257 6.61 11.21 6.34
N ASP A 258 7.16 12.42 6.36
CA ASP A 258 6.59 13.58 5.64
C ASP A 258 6.78 13.45 4.14
N VAL A 259 7.88 12.82 3.74
CA VAL A 259 8.16 12.43 2.36
C VAL A 259 8.60 10.95 2.34
N LEU A 260 7.86 10.10 1.66
CA LEU A 260 8.17 8.69 1.52
C LEU A 260 8.55 8.36 0.07
N VAL A 261 9.80 7.94 -0.12
CA VAL A 261 10.27 7.37 -1.40
C VAL A 261 10.11 5.86 -1.34
N ILE A 262 9.25 5.30 -2.19
CA ILE A 262 9.00 3.87 -2.21
C ILE A 262 9.89 3.13 -3.22
N ALA A 263 10.33 1.94 -2.84
CA ALA A 263 10.98 0.99 -3.73
C ALA A 263 9.97 0.27 -4.64
N LYS A 264 10.44 -0.54 -5.58
CA LYS A 264 9.63 -1.53 -6.32
C LYS A 264 9.26 -2.70 -5.40
N SER A 265 8.49 -2.39 -4.35
CA SER A 265 8.18 -3.31 -3.25
C SER A 265 6.76 -3.12 -2.77
N SER A 266 5.99 -4.21 -2.70
CA SER A 266 4.65 -4.19 -2.11
C SER A 266 4.66 -3.77 -0.64
N PHE A 267 5.76 -3.98 0.09
CA PHE A 267 5.92 -3.55 1.48
C PHE A 267 5.87 -2.03 1.62
N SER A 268 6.74 -1.30 0.91
CA SER A 268 6.72 0.16 0.94
C SER A 268 5.52 0.78 0.22
N TYR A 269 4.96 0.10 -0.79
CA TYR A 269 3.69 0.51 -1.39
C TYR A 269 2.55 0.43 -0.37
N ALA A 270 2.50 -0.63 0.44
CA ALA A 270 1.52 -0.77 1.52
C ALA A 270 1.69 0.32 2.59
N ALA A 271 2.93 0.66 2.97
CA ALA A 271 3.19 1.78 3.87
C ALA A 271 2.71 3.12 3.26
N ALA A 272 2.93 3.33 1.96
CA ALA A 272 2.48 4.52 1.24
C ALA A 272 0.94 4.66 1.19
N LEU A 273 0.20 3.53 1.14
CA LEU A 273 -1.27 3.55 1.23
C LEU A 273 -1.77 4.07 2.58
N LEU A 274 -0.98 3.93 3.65
CA LEU A 274 -1.31 4.33 5.01
C LEU A 274 -0.66 5.67 5.41
N SER A 275 0.28 6.17 4.61
CA SER A 275 0.97 7.43 4.89
C SER A 275 0.09 8.64 4.61
N ARG A 276 0.26 9.67 5.44
CA ARG A 276 -0.32 11.01 5.25
C ARG A 276 0.66 11.98 4.58
N GLY A 277 1.90 11.54 4.35
CA GLY A 277 2.96 12.33 3.73
C GLY A 277 2.88 12.40 2.21
N LEU A 278 3.85 13.07 1.62
CA LEU A 278 4.07 13.08 0.17
C LEU A 278 4.73 11.77 -0.25
N ILE A 279 4.14 11.09 -1.23
CA ILE A 279 4.67 9.84 -1.75
C ILE A 279 5.39 10.10 -3.06
N ILE A 280 6.63 9.66 -3.14
CA ILE A 280 7.41 9.60 -4.38
C ILE A 280 7.42 8.13 -4.83
N TYR A 281 6.71 7.88 -5.91
CA TYR A 281 6.48 6.57 -6.46
C TYR A 281 7.46 6.28 -7.60
N LYS A 282 8.14 5.14 -7.52
CA LYS A 282 8.94 4.58 -8.61
C LYS A 282 8.10 3.56 -9.39
N PRO A 283 8.01 3.67 -10.74
CA PRO A 283 7.16 2.79 -11.53
C PRO A 283 7.41 1.30 -11.30
N MET A 284 6.34 0.58 -10.96
CA MET A 284 6.31 -0.86 -10.70
C MET A 284 5.01 -1.48 -11.23
N HIS A 285 4.71 -2.73 -10.85
CA HIS A 285 3.53 -3.46 -11.31
C HIS A 285 2.19 -2.96 -10.74
N HIS A 286 2.20 -2.21 -9.62
CA HIS A 286 1.00 -1.53 -9.10
C HIS A 286 0.99 -0.08 -9.57
N ALA A 287 -0.17 0.45 -9.95
CA ALA A 287 -0.31 1.84 -10.35
C ALA A 287 -0.18 2.81 -9.15
N PRO A 288 0.34 4.03 -9.36
CA PRO A 288 0.36 5.05 -8.31
C PRO A 288 -1.05 5.55 -8.01
N LEU A 289 -1.27 6.04 -6.79
CA LEU A 289 -2.49 6.78 -6.48
C LEU A 289 -2.43 8.22 -7.07
N PRO A 290 -3.59 8.86 -7.31
CA PRO A 290 -3.67 10.15 -7.99
C PRO A 290 -2.89 11.30 -7.33
N ASN A 291 -2.67 11.23 -6.03
CA ASN A 291 -1.94 12.24 -5.26
C ASN A 291 -0.43 11.96 -5.13
N TRP A 292 0.08 10.85 -5.68
CA TRP A 292 1.49 10.51 -5.61
C TRP A 292 2.30 11.23 -6.69
N LEU A 293 3.56 11.54 -6.39
CA LEU A 293 4.52 12.02 -7.37
C LEU A 293 5.21 10.82 -8.02
N THR A 294 5.17 10.74 -9.33
CA THR A 294 5.82 9.65 -10.07
C THR A 294 7.19 10.10 -10.56
N SER A 295 8.24 9.36 -10.21
CA SER A 295 9.55 9.53 -10.81
C SER A 295 9.62 8.87 -12.19
N GLY A 296 10.48 9.38 -13.06
CA GLY A 296 10.82 8.72 -14.32
C GLY A 296 11.49 7.35 -14.11
N ALA A 297 11.58 6.56 -15.17
CA ALA A 297 12.31 5.28 -15.14
C ALA A 297 13.80 5.47 -14.86
N ASP A 298 14.35 6.61 -15.22
CA ASP A 298 15.70 7.10 -15.01
C ASP A 298 15.89 7.78 -13.63
N ALA A 299 14.92 7.63 -12.72
CA ALA A 299 14.87 8.30 -11.43
C ALA A 299 14.74 9.83 -11.48
N SER A 300 14.46 10.43 -12.64
CA SER A 300 14.15 11.85 -12.74
C SER A 300 12.88 12.21 -11.98
N LEU A 301 12.86 13.37 -11.35
CA LEU A 301 11.72 13.91 -10.62
C LEU A 301 11.59 15.41 -10.91
N ASP A 302 10.37 15.87 -11.18
CA ASP A 302 10.12 17.30 -11.35
C ASP A 302 10.26 18.04 -9.99
N ARG A 303 11.43 18.69 -9.82
CA ARG A 303 11.77 19.48 -8.63
C ARG A 303 10.73 20.56 -8.35
N SER A 304 10.26 21.26 -9.38
CA SER A 304 9.29 22.35 -9.21
C SER A 304 7.96 21.84 -8.64
N SER A 305 7.50 20.68 -9.13
CA SER A 305 6.31 20.02 -8.61
C SER A 305 6.53 19.53 -7.16
N LEU A 306 7.70 18.97 -6.87
CA LEU A 306 8.04 18.55 -5.51
C LEU A 306 8.05 19.73 -4.54
N VAL A 307 8.73 20.82 -4.86
CA VAL A 307 8.78 22.04 -4.03
C VAL A 307 7.39 22.61 -3.75
N ARG A 308 6.57 22.73 -4.81
CA ARG A 308 5.19 23.23 -4.67
C ARG A 308 4.37 22.35 -3.74
N ARG A 309 4.44 21.04 -3.91
CA ARG A 309 3.69 20.08 -3.06
C ARG A 309 4.22 20.03 -1.63
N LEU A 310 5.53 20.12 -1.47
CA LEU A 310 6.16 20.12 -0.14
C LEU A 310 5.77 21.36 0.66
N ARG A 311 5.75 22.56 0.05
CA ARG A 311 5.23 23.77 0.68
C ARG A 311 3.77 23.60 1.09
N ALA A 312 2.90 23.20 0.18
CA ALA A 312 1.48 22.99 0.48
C ALA A 312 1.26 21.96 1.61
N TYR A 313 2.07 20.90 1.66
CA TYR A 313 2.02 19.91 2.73
C TYR A 313 2.43 20.53 4.09
N LEU A 314 3.55 21.25 4.13
CA LEU A 314 4.05 21.87 5.35
C LEU A 314 3.10 22.95 5.87
N ASP A 315 2.50 23.75 4.99
CA ASP A 315 1.50 24.77 5.35
C ASP A 315 0.22 24.13 5.94
N SER A 316 -0.14 22.93 5.49
CA SER A 316 -1.32 22.20 5.97
C SER A 316 -1.04 21.32 7.21
N ARG A 317 0.23 21.17 7.59
CA ARG A 317 0.64 20.31 8.70
C ARG A 317 0.11 20.87 10.02
N PRO A 318 -0.61 20.08 10.85
CA PRO A 318 -1.00 20.52 12.17
C PRO A 318 0.22 20.93 12.98
N ALA A 319 0.13 22.04 13.74
CA ALA A 319 1.19 22.47 14.63
C ALA A 319 1.63 21.31 15.53
N GLN A 320 2.94 21.07 15.57
CA GLN A 320 3.53 19.89 16.21
C GLN A 320 3.18 19.81 17.69
N GLY A 321 2.43 18.80 18.05
CA GLY A 321 1.96 18.51 19.41
C GLY A 321 0.89 17.42 19.45
N ALA A 322 0.28 17.11 18.31
CA ALA A 322 -0.79 16.14 18.18
C ALA A 322 -0.39 15.02 17.20
N LEU A 323 0.63 14.25 17.55
CA LEU A 323 0.67 12.84 17.10
C LEU A 323 -0.27 12.09 18.06
N PRO A 324 -1.27 11.36 17.52
CA PRO A 324 -2.16 10.56 18.35
C PRO A 324 -1.42 9.44 19.05
#